data_e4483935ecadf1e61bd919a890d8450b
#
_entry.id   e4483935ecadf1e61bd919a890d8450b
#
_cell.length_a   1.000
_cell.length_b   1.000
_cell.length_c   1.000
_cell.angle_alpha   90.00
_cell.angle_beta   90.00
_cell.angle_gamma   90.00
#
_symmetry.space_group_name_H-M   'P 1'
#
loop_
_entity.id
_entity.type
_entity.pdbx_description
1 polymer ?
#
loop_
_entity_poly.entity_id
_entity_poly.type
_entity_poly.pdbx_seq_one_letter_code
_entity_poly.pdbx_strand_id
1 'polypeptide(L)'
;MDFQTIVDGISKAACVLSIEKLDDGNYGSIRIVTGNRPYIDSIEKPMERVHMLRDKFVPDTLYTDYMEKDINFEAACYRAAIQQEIVHSYAHPTRFDAWFDLTFLPLDSNSSDLCYCLYVMDISLMPDARKLS
;
A
#
# COMPACT_ATOMS: atom_id res chain seq x y z
N MET A 1 -16.41 -5.73 -8.37
CA MET A 1 -15.43 -6.47 -7.56
C MET A 1 -15.53 -6.00 -6.12
N ASP A 2 -15.61 -6.92 -5.19
CA ASP A 2 -15.70 -6.58 -3.77
C ASP A 2 -14.29 -6.55 -3.16
N PHE A 3 -13.73 -5.37 -3.06
CA PHE A 3 -12.37 -5.18 -2.54
C PHE A 3 -12.25 -5.61 -1.08
N GLN A 4 -13.30 -5.41 -0.28
CA GLN A 4 -13.25 -5.80 1.13
C GLN A 4 -13.12 -7.32 1.28
N THR A 5 -13.83 -8.08 0.45
CA THR A 5 -13.71 -9.53 0.45
C THR A 5 -12.30 -9.99 0.09
N ILE A 6 -11.67 -9.30 -0.88
CA ILE A 6 -10.30 -9.62 -1.29
C ILE A 6 -9.33 -9.45 -0.12
N VAL A 7 -9.34 -8.27 0.53
CA VAL A 7 -8.39 -8.00 1.61
C VAL A 7 -8.68 -8.84 2.85
N ASP A 8 -9.94 -9.14 3.12
CA ASP A 8 -10.31 -9.95 4.29
C ASP A 8 -9.87 -11.41 4.14
N GLY A 9 -9.59 -11.85 2.92
CA GLY A 9 -9.03 -13.19 2.67
C GLY A 9 -7.52 -13.27 2.88
N ILE A 10 -6.86 -12.17 3.19
CA ILE A 10 -5.40 -12.11 3.36
C ILE A 10 -5.08 -11.98 4.84
N SER A 11 -4.18 -12.83 5.34
CA SER A 11 -3.81 -12.84 6.76
C SER A 11 -2.83 -11.73 7.15
N LYS A 12 -2.04 -11.24 6.19
CA LYS A 12 -1.10 -10.13 6.42
C LYS A 12 -1.81 -8.80 6.21
N ALA A 13 -1.19 -7.70 6.63
CA ALA A 13 -1.74 -6.36 6.42
C ALA A 13 -1.89 -6.11 4.92
N ALA A 14 -3.10 -5.79 4.48
CA ALA A 14 -3.39 -5.60 3.06
C ALA A 14 -4.44 -4.52 2.87
N CYS A 15 -4.29 -3.77 1.79
CA CYS A 15 -5.28 -2.76 1.39
C CYS A 15 -5.38 -2.71 -0.12
N VAL A 16 -6.46 -2.08 -0.58
CA VAL A 16 -6.63 -1.75 -2.00
C VAL A 16 -6.35 -0.27 -2.17
N LEU A 17 -5.50 0.05 -3.13
CA LEU A 17 -5.16 1.43 -3.48
C LEU A 17 -5.80 1.78 -4.82
N SER A 18 -6.33 3.00 -4.91
CA SER A 18 -6.78 3.55 -6.19
C SER A 18 -5.78 4.58 -6.66
N ILE A 19 -5.43 4.53 -7.93
CA ILE A 19 -4.50 5.44 -8.55
C ILE A 19 -5.21 6.13 -9.71
N GLU A 20 -5.33 7.45 -9.63
CA GLU A 20 -5.94 8.24 -10.67
C GLU A 20 -5.04 8.26 -11.90
N LYS A 21 -5.61 7.89 -13.06
CA LYS A 21 -4.88 7.94 -14.33
C LYS A 21 -5.26 9.22 -15.06
N LEU A 22 -4.25 10.03 -15.34
CA LEU A 22 -4.44 11.30 -16.02
C LEU A 22 -4.36 11.12 -17.54
N ASP A 23 -4.90 12.10 -18.29
CA ASP A 23 -4.97 12.03 -19.76
C ASP A 23 -3.59 11.95 -20.42
N ASP A 24 -2.56 12.50 -19.78
CA ASP A 24 -1.19 12.48 -20.30
C ASP A 24 -0.44 11.18 -19.97
N GLY A 25 -1.11 10.23 -19.36
CA GLY A 25 -0.49 8.95 -18.97
C GLY A 25 0.18 8.96 -17.61
N ASN A 26 0.26 10.10 -16.95
CA ASN A 26 0.75 10.21 -15.58
C ASN A 26 -0.33 9.81 -14.58
N TYR A 27 0.03 9.79 -13.30
CA TYR A 27 -0.92 9.51 -12.24
C TYR A 27 -1.19 10.78 -11.42
N GLY A 28 -2.37 10.81 -10.82
CA GLY A 28 -2.77 11.89 -9.92
C GLY A 28 -2.88 11.37 -8.48
N SER A 29 -4.08 11.48 -7.91
CA SER A 29 -4.32 11.10 -6.51
C SER A 29 -4.20 9.61 -6.28
N ILE A 30 -3.62 9.25 -5.13
CA ILE A 30 -3.55 7.87 -4.65
C ILE A 30 -4.30 7.78 -3.34
N ARG A 31 -5.33 6.93 -3.31
CA ARG A 31 -6.20 6.77 -2.15
C ARG A 31 -6.16 5.35 -1.63
N ILE A 32 -6.34 5.21 -0.32
CA ILE A 32 -6.52 3.90 0.31
C ILE A 32 -8.02 3.63 0.33
N VAL A 33 -8.46 2.72 -0.52
CA VAL A 33 -9.90 2.46 -0.72
C VAL A 33 -10.46 1.71 0.47
N THR A 34 -9.80 0.61 0.86
CA THR A 34 -10.19 -0.19 2.00
C THR A 34 -9.00 -1.04 2.44
N GLY A 35 -9.09 -1.60 3.65
CA GLY A 35 -8.04 -2.46 4.17
C GLY A 35 -8.63 -3.54 5.07
N ASN A 36 -7.84 -4.58 5.33
CA ASN A 36 -8.21 -5.60 6.30
C ASN A 36 -7.85 -5.14 7.72
N ARG A 37 -8.23 -5.95 8.72
CA ARG A 37 -7.99 -5.56 10.11
C ARG A 37 -6.52 -5.32 10.43
N PRO A 38 -5.58 -6.20 10.02
CA PRO A 38 -4.15 -5.94 10.27
C PRO A 38 -3.67 -4.62 9.67
N TYR A 39 -4.13 -4.25 8.47
CA TYR A 39 -3.74 -2.99 7.85
C TYR A 39 -4.31 -1.79 8.62
N ILE A 40 -5.59 -1.84 8.97
CA ILE A 40 -6.24 -0.77 9.73
C ILE A 40 -5.53 -0.61 11.08
N ASP A 41 -5.18 -1.70 11.75
CA ASP A 41 -4.44 -1.65 13.01
C ASP A 41 -3.06 -1.03 12.85
N SER A 42 -2.42 -1.18 11.69
CA SER A 42 -1.12 -0.55 11.46
C SER A 42 -1.22 0.99 11.46
N ILE A 43 -2.40 1.53 11.18
CA ILE A 43 -2.67 2.96 11.22
C ILE A 43 -3.20 3.38 12.60
N GLU A 44 -4.17 2.65 13.15
CA GLU A 44 -4.85 3.04 14.39
C GLU A 44 -4.11 2.61 15.64
N LYS A 45 -3.27 1.58 15.55
CA LYS A 45 -2.47 1.06 16.64
C LYS A 45 -1.03 0.86 16.16
N PRO A 46 -0.34 1.94 15.74
CA PRO A 46 0.99 1.79 15.14
C PRO A 46 2.02 1.30 16.15
N MET A 47 3.11 0.76 15.63
CA MET A 47 4.26 0.39 16.45
C MET A 47 4.81 1.62 17.15
N GLU A 48 5.45 1.42 18.31
CA GLU A 48 5.85 2.49 19.22
C GLU A 48 6.63 3.63 18.54
N ARG A 49 7.43 3.33 17.52
CA ARG A 49 8.28 4.33 16.86
C ARG A 49 7.69 4.85 15.55
N VAL A 50 6.46 4.46 15.22
CA VAL A 50 5.81 4.87 13.99
C VAL A 50 4.80 5.96 14.30
N HIS A 51 4.99 7.14 13.71
CA HIS A 51 4.08 8.26 13.87
C HIS A 51 3.22 8.39 12.64
N MET A 52 1.90 8.20 12.81
CA MET A 52 0.93 8.40 11.75
C MET A 52 0.35 9.81 11.86
N LEU A 53 0.12 10.44 10.71
CA LEU A 53 -0.47 11.79 10.67
C LEU A 53 -1.94 11.79 11.09
N ARG A 54 -2.59 10.63 10.97
CA ARG A 54 -3.99 10.45 11.37
C ARG A 54 -4.09 9.10 12.10
N ASP A 55 -4.87 9.06 13.16
CA ASP A 55 -4.99 7.85 14.01
C ASP A 55 -6.27 7.06 13.76
N LYS A 56 -7.08 7.45 12.78
CA LYS A 56 -8.30 6.73 12.39
C LYS A 56 -8.29 6.45 10.91
N PHE A 57 -8.59 5.22 10.54
CA PHE A 57 -8.72 4.85 9.14
C PHE A 57 -10.10 5.26 8.61
N VAL A 58 -10.09 6.00 7.50
CA VAL A 58 -11.30 6.40 6.79
C VAL A 58 -11.18 5.87 5.35
N PRO A 59 -12.09 5.00 4.91
CA PRO A 59 -12.02 4.48 3.54
C PRO A 59 -12.00 5.58 2.49
N ASP A 60 -11.29 5.32 1.40
CA ASP A 60 -11.21 6.20 0.23
C ASP A 60 -10.59 7.56 0.53
N THR A 61 -9.62 7.59 1.42
CA THR A 61 -8.88 8.80 1.81
C THR A 61 -7.49 8.77 1.18
N LEU A 62 -6.94 9.95 0.86
CA LEU A 62 -5.58 10.06 0.33
C LEU A 62 -4.56 9.39 1.26
N TYR A 63 -3.62 8.64 0.69
CA TYR A 63 -2.60 7.99 1.52
C TYR A 63 -1.77 9.03 2.28
N THR A 64 -1.62 10.22 1.72
CA THR A 64 -0.86 11.31 2.36
C THR A 64 -1.56 11.91 3.56
N ASP A 65 -2.82 11.55 3.82
CA ASP A 65 -3.48 11.93 5.08
C ASP A 65 -2.93 11.12 6.26
N TYR A 66 -2.31 9.96 6.00
CA TYR A 66 -1.80 9.09 7.05
C TYR A 66 -0.28 9.16 7.19
N MET A 67 0.44 9.40 6.11
CA MET A 67 1.89 9.39 6.07
C MET A 67 2.42 10.45 5.13
N GLU A 68 3.68 10.81 5.31
CA GLU A 68 4.31 11.79 4.43
C GLU A 68 4.42 11.24 3.01
N LYS A 69 4.42 12.15 2.04
CA LYS A 69 4.55 11.80 0.63
C LYS A 69 5.82 10.98 0.39
N ASP A 70 5.67 9.86 -0.29
CA ASP A 70 6.75 8.92 -0.59
C ASP A 70 6.76 8.62 -2.08
N ILE A 71 7.72 9.19 -2.80
CA ILE A 71 7.82 9.05 -4.25
C ILE A 71 8.06 7.60 -4.66
N ASN A 72 8.82 6.85 -3.87
CA ASN A 72 9.08 5.43 -4.18
C ASN A 72 7.80 4.59 -4.05
N PHE A 73 7.00 4.89 -3.05
CA PHE A 73 5.70 4.24 -2.88
C PHE A 73 4.78 4.57 -4.07
N GLU A 74 4.76 5.84 -4.47
CA GLU A 74 3.91 6.27 -5.60
C GLU A 74 4.34 5.62 -6.91
N ALA A 75 5.66 5.49 -7.13
CA ALA A 75 6.18 4.82 -8.33
C ALA A 75 5.76 3.35 -8.37
N ALA A 76 5.78 2.66 -7.24
CA ALA A 76 5.35 1.27 -7.16
C ALA A 76 3.84 1.14 -7.44
N CYS A 77 3.04 2.06 -6.91
CA CYS A 77 1.60 2.10 -7.18
C CYS A 77 1.31 2.30 -8.66
N TYR A 78 2.03 3.22 -9.29
CA TYR A 78 1.88 3.49 -10.72
C TYR A 78 2.21 2.25 -11.55
N ARG A 79 3.33 1.60 -11.25
CA ARG A 79 3.74 0.39 -11.97
C ARG A 79 2.74 -0.74 -11.83
N ALA A 80 2.22 -0.94 -10.62
CA ALA A 80 1.28 -2.03 -10.38
C ALA A 80 -0.09 -1.74 -10.97
N ALA A 81 -0.66 -0.57 -10.69
CA ALA A 81 -2.03 -0.27 -11.06
C ALA A 81 -2.18 0.11 -12.54
N ILE A 82 -1.29 0.96 -13.05
CA ILE A 82 -1.41 1.50 -14.41
C ILE A 82 -0.63 0.64 -15.41
N GLN A 83 0.61 0.28 -15.09
CA GLN A 83 1.43 -0.53 -15.99
C GLN A 83 1.18 -2.04 -15.82
N GLN A 84 0.35 -2.44 -14.86
CA GLN A 84 -0.07 -3.82 -14.62
C GLN A 84 1.10 -4.76 -14.35
N GLU A 85 2.08 -4.29 -13.58
CA GLU A 85 3.24 -5.07 -13.17
C GLU A 85 3.08 -5.56 -11.73
N ILE A 86 3.63 -6.72 -11.43
CA ILE A 86 3.79 -7.16 -10.05
C ILE A 86 5.06 -6.50 -9.52
N VAL A 87 4.94 -5.74 -8.42
CA VAL A 87 6.08 -5.04 -7.81
C VAL A 87 6.34 -5.62 -6.44
N HIS A 88 7.58 -5.97 -6.17
CA HIS A 88 8.00 -6.48 -4.88
C HIS A 88 9.20 -5.69 -4.38
N SER A 89 9.14 -5.25 -3.14
CA SER A 89 10.20 -4.45 -2.52
C SER A 89 10.48 -4.98 -1.12
N TYR A 90 11.76 -5.05 -0.76
CA TYR A 90 12.18 -5.45 0.57
C TYR A 90 13.05 -4.32 1.11
N ALA A 91 12.56 -3.64 2.15
CA ALA A 91 13.16 -2.39 2.59
C ALA A 91 13.40 -2.38 4.11
N HIS A 92 14.47 -1.69 4.50
CA HIS A 92 14.77 -1.39 5.90
C HIS A 92 14.98 0.12 6.02
N PRO A 93 13.88 0.90 6.14
CA PRO A 93 14.01 2.35 6.28
C PRO A 93 14.81 2.70 7.53
N THR A 94 15.68 3.69 7.41
CA THR A 94 16.55 4.09 8.51
C THR A 94 15.78 4.61 9.73
N ARG A 95 14.52 5.06 9.52
CA ARG A 95 13.67 5.56 10.60
C ARG A 95 13.02 4.47 11.44
N PHE A 96 13.02 3.22 10.95
CA PHE A 96 12.34 2.12 11.61
C PHE A 96 13.32 0.98 11.87
N ASP A 97 13.23 0.40 13.06
CA ASP A 97 14.03 -0.77 13.41
C ASP A 97 13.26 -2.04 13.01
N ALA A 98 12.89 -2.09 11.73
CA ALA A 98 12.08 -3.17 11.18
C ALA A 98 12.35 -3.32 9.69
N TRP A 99 12.08 -4.52 9.16
CA TRP A 99 12.20 -4.84 7.75
C TRP A 99 10.79 -4.97 7.15
N PHE A 100 10.60 -4.35 5.99
CA PHE A 100 9.31 -4.33 5.30
C PHE A 100 9.40 -5.13 4.02
N ASP A 101 8.51 -6.12 3.90
CA ASP A 101 8.33 -6.88 2.67
C ASP A 101 7.02 -6.39 2.05
N LEU A 102 7.14 -5.68 0.93
CA LEU A 102 6.03 -4.98 0.30
C LEU A 102 5.74 -5.60 -1.07
N THR A 103 4.48 -5.94 -1.30
CA THR A 103 4.04 -6.51 -2.58
C THR A 103 2.89 -5.67 -3.12
N PHE A 104 2.98 -5.28 -4.39
CA PHE A 104 1.95 -4.55 -5.10
C PHE A 104 1.49 -5.41 -6.26
N LEU A 105 0.21 -5.76 -6.27
CA LEU A 105 -0.37 -6.64 -7.31
C LEU A 105 -1.41 -5.86 -8.11
N PRO A 106 -1.38 -5.95 -9.45
CA PRO A 106 -2.39 -5.28 -10.26
C PRO A 106 -3.76 -5.89 -10.04
N LEU A 107 -4.79 -5.04 -10.04
CA LEU A 107 -6.18 -5.44 -9.99
C LEU A 107 -6.89 -4.87 -11.21
N ASP A 108 -7.84 -5.63 -11.75
CA ASP A 108 -8.64 -5.15 -12.87
C ASP A 108 -9.55 -4.00 -12.45
N SER A 109 -9.75 -3.07 -13.36
CA SER A 109 -10.64 -1.95 -13.16
C SER A 109 -11.56 -1.82 -14.36
N ASN A 110 -12.84 -1.49 -14.08
CA ASN A 110 -13.82 -1.21 -15.13
C ASN A 110 -13.79 0.26 -15.54
N SER A 111 -12.97 1.07 -14.88
CA SER A 111 -12.85 2.50 -15.17
C SER A 111 -11.55 2.81 -15.89
N SER A 112 -11.59 3.72 -16.87
CA SER A 112 -10.38 4.19 -17.54
C SER A 112 -9.63 5.25 -16.73
N ASP A 113 -10.31 5.88 -15.74
CA ASP A 113 -9.77 6.99 -14.97
C ASP A 113 -9.19 6.56 -13.64
N LEU A 114 -9.62 5.43 -13.10
CA LEU A 114 -9.11 4.89 -11.84
C LEU A 114 -8.58 3.48 -12.05
N CYS A 115 -7.36 3.27 -11.63
CA CYS A 115 -6.72 1.96 -11.64
C CYS A 115 -6.49 1.52 -10.20
N TYR A 116 -6.45 0.21 -9.98
CA TYR A 116 -6.36 -0.34 -8.63
C TYR A 116 -5.21 -1.30 -8.51
N CYS A 117 -4.63 -1.36 -7.32
CA CYS A 117 -3.67 -2.41 -6.99
C CYS A 117 -3.91 -2.89 -5.56
N LEU A 118 -3.53 -4.13 -5.31
CA LEU A 118 -3.53 -4.71 -3.98
C LEU A 118 -2.15 -4.50 -3.38
N TYR A 119 -2.11 -3.95 -2.17
CA TYR A 119 -0.86 -3.69 -1.45
C TYR A 119 -0.83 -4.59 -0.22
N VAL A 120 0.19 -5.45 -0.13
CA VAL A 120 0.38 -6.37 1.00
C VAL A 120 1.68 -6.03 1.69
N MET A 121 1.61 -5.85 3.00
CA MET A 121 2.76 -5.46 3.81
C MET A 121 3.03 -6.50 4.89
N ASP A 122 4.27 -6.98 4.94
CA ASP A 122 4.73 -7.86 6.00
C ASP A 122 5.90 -7.19 6.71
N ILE A 123 5.80 -7.08 8.04
CA ILE A 123 6.80 -6.41 8.85
C ILE A 123 7.52 -7.45 9.70
N SER A 124 8.86 -7.41 9.70
CA SER A 124 9.69 -8.30 10.48
C SER A 124 10.72 -7.50 11.26
N LEU A 125 10.99 -7.90 12.51
CA LEU A 125 12.02 -7.28 13.33
C LEU A 125 13.42 -7.80 12.98
N MET A 126 13.50 -8.92 12.24
CA MET A 126 14.77 -9.54 11.84
C MET A 126 14.82 -9.65 10.33
N PRO A 127 15.98 -9.42 9.71
CA PRO A 127 16.09 -9.59 8.27
C PRO A 127 15.91 -11.05 7.87
N ASP A 128 15.26 -11.26 6.71
CA ASP A 128 15.16 -12.60 6.12
C ASP A 128 16.37 -12.77 5.18
N ALA A 129 17.27 -13.67 5.57
CA ALA A 129 18.52 -13.87 4.83
C ALA A 129 18.28 -14.28 3.37
N ARG A 130 17.16 -14.96 3.09
CA ARG A 130 16.83 -15.37 1.73
C ARG A 130 16.46 -14.18 0.84
N LYS A 131 15.97 -13.08 1.43
CA LYS A 131 15.56 -11.90 0.69
C LYS A 131 16.69 -10.90 0.52
N LEU A 132 17.76 -11.04 1.31
CA LEU A 132 18.91 -10.16 1.25
C LEU A 132 19.99 -10.64 0.29
N SER A 133 19.91 -11.87 -0.13
CA SER A 133 20.89 -12.48 -1.06
C SER A 133 20.58 -12.19 -2.53
#